data_3e12b0d8f121ed69075c7509c0625486
#
_entry.id   3e12b0d8f121ed69075c7509c0625486
#
_cell.length_a   1.000
_cell.length_b   1.000
_cell.length_c   1.000
_cell.angle_alpha   90.00
_cell.angle_beta   90.00
_cell.angle_gamma   90.00
#
_symmetry.space_group_name_H-M   'P 1'
#
loop_
_entity.id
_entity.type
_entity.pdbx_description
1 polymer ?
#
loop_
_entity_poly.entity_id
_entity_poly.type
_entity_poly.pdbx_seq_one_letter_code
_entity_poly.pdbx_strand_id
1 'polypeptide(L)'
;EPVLDPSIMPAANHFGGDLEGVLQTLEDGYFDALGMNTVWVSPVTQNAEGAWGLWQDSARTAVQSRFSSYHGYWPVSCTEVDRRYGGQPAMHALTDGAHAHGMNVLLDYVGNHVHEDHPLMEAHPDWTTELYLPDGSLNTERWDEHRLTTWFDTFMPTLNLERPEVAEAMSDSAAWWALHSGIDGFRHDATKHISEVFWRKLTAKLKAAQQRTGKRLFQIGETYGSPDLIGSYLSSGMLDAQFDFNLYDKAVGAIAFENGNWEDLVATNEASLSAYGAHHIMGNITGNQDRPRFTSLADGSLDVNEDMKFQGWTMDIQHSGDQGYAKMRLLMSYLMSVPGIPCVYYGDEIADVGGNDPDNRRMMRFDNLNPEERTTKEWTSAWARLRTSRMSLLFGNTAFAIL
;
A
#
# COMPACT_ATOMS: atom_id res chain seq x y z
N GLU A 1 -5.50 12.54 19.92
CA GLU A 1 -5.80 13.93 19.50
C GLU A 1 -4.77 14.36 18.46
N PRO A 2 -5.17 15.08 17.39
CA PRO A 2 -4.21 15.55 16.40
C PRO A 2 -3.18 16.48 17.05
N VAL A 3 -1.92 16.33 16.66
CA VAL A 3 -0.87 17.26 17.09
C VAL A 3 -1.17 18.63 16.48
N LEU A 4 -1.46 19.61 17.32
CA LEU A 4 -1.74 20.99 16.88
C LEU A 4 -0.43 21.73 16.60
N ASP A 5 0.33 21.27 15.62
CA ASP A 5 1.49 21.99 15.11
C ASP A 5 1.06 22.89 13.94
N PRO A 6 1.20 24.22 14.05
CA PRO A 6 0.74 25.15 13.02
C PRO A 6 1.55 25.04 11.71
N SER A 7 2.67 24.34 11.70
CA SER A 7 3.46 24.07 10.49
C SER A 7 2.93 22.90 9.67
N ILE A 8 1.97 22.14 10.21
CA ILE A 8 1.37 20.96 9.55
C ILE A 8 -0.04 21.34 9.07
N MET A 9 -0.24 21.26 7.76
CA MET A 9 -1.57 21.42 7.20
C MET A 9 -2.45 20.19 7.54
N PRO A 10 -3.78 20.38 7.61
CA PRO A 10 -4.70 19.28 7.90
C PRO A 10 -4.44 18.02 7.08
N ALA A 11 -4.26 18.11 5.77
CA ALA A 11 -4.04 16.96 4.88
C ALA A 11 -2.77 16.14 5.23
N ALA A 12 -1.80 16.71 5.94
CA ALA A 12 -0.54 16.05 6.34
C ALA A 12 -0.50 15.70 7.83
N ASN A 13 -1.65 15.63 8.50
CA ASN A 13 -1.73 15.39 9.93
C ASN A 13 -2.60 14.18 10.26
N HIS A 14 -2.51 13.69 11.49
CA HIS A 14 -3.47 12.71 12.02
C HIS A 14 -4.87 13.33 12.12
N PHE A 15 -5.87 12.65 11.56
CA PHE A 15 -7.27 13.08 11.57
C PHE A 15 -8.17 12.23 12.47
N GLY A 16 -7.62 11.18 13.09
CA GLY A 16 -8.31 10.34 14.05
C GLY A 16 -8.80 9.00 13.53
N GLY A 17 -8.46 8.56 12.33
CA GLY A 17 -8.69 7.16 11.92
C GLY A 17 -7.80 6.22 12.76
N ASP A 18 -8.37 5.13 13.31
CA ASP A 18 -7.69 4.17 14.16
C ASP A 18 -8.18 2.74 13.96
N LEU A 19 -7.60 1.77 14.70
CA LEU A 19 -7.96 0.35 14.58
C LEU A 19 -9.38 0.06 15.12
N GLU A 20 -9.86 0.84 16.07
CA GLU A 20 -11.23 0.72 16.61
C GLU A 20 -12.26 1.13 15.55
N GLY A 21 -11.99 2.19 14.79
CA GLY A 21 -12.83 2.61 13.66
C GLY A 21 -12.90 1.57 12.55
N VAL A 22 -11.79 0.89 12.25
CA VAL A 22 -11.78 -0.23 11.30
C VAL A 22 -12.60 -1.40 11.83
N LEU A 23 -12.46 -1.76 13.11
CA LEU A 23 -13.25 -2.80 13.76
C LEU A 23 -14.74 -2.47 13.72
N GLN A 24 -15.13 -1.26 14.07
CA GLN A 24 -16.53 -0.82 14.00
C GLN A 24 -17.09 -0.94 12.59
N THR A 25 -16.33 -0.50 11.57
CA THR A 25 -16.72 -0.62 10.15
C THR A 25 -16.92 -2.08 9.74
N LEU A 26 -16.10 -2.98 10.27
CA LEU A 26 -16.21 -4.42 10.05
C LEU A 26 -17.47 -4.98 10.75
N GLU A 27 -17.69 -4.65 12.01
CA GLU A 27 -18.88 -5.07 12.80
C GLU A 27 -20.18 -4.55 12.21
N ASP A 28 -20.18 -3.36 11.62
CA ASP A 28 -21.33 -2.79 10.88
C ASP A 28 -21.59 -3.52 9.54
N GLY A 29 -20.74 -4.49 9.18
CA GLY A 29 -20.90 -5.35 8.00
C GLY A 29 -20.53 -4.68 6.67
N TYR A 30 -19.78 -3.58 6.69
CA TYR A 30 -19.39 -2.86 5.49
C TYR A 30 -18.58 -3.72 4.51
N PHE A 31 -17.56 -4.41 5.02
CA PHE A 31 -16.70 -5.27 4.21
C PHE A 31 -17.44 -6.53 3.73
N ASP A 32 -18.31 -7.10 4.57
CA ASP A 32 -19.19 -8.21 4.18
C ASP A 32 -20.12 -7.79 3.04
N ALA A 33 -20.71 -6.59 3.14
CA ALA A 33 -21.58 -6.05 2.10
C ALA A 33 -20.85 -5.82 0.79
N LEU A 34 -19.59 -5.41 0.83
CA LEU A 34 -18.72 -5.30 -0.36
C LEU A 34 -18.27 -6.66 -0.91
N GLY A 35 -18.31 -7.73 -0.11
CA GLY A 35 -17.79 -9.05 -0.50
C GLY A 35 -16.26 -9.16 -0.39
N MET A 36 -15.64 -8.34 0.46
CA MET A 36 -14.22 -8.40 0.78
C MET A 36 -13.94 -9.51 1.81
N ASN A 37 -12.76 -10.11 1.74
CA ASN A 37 -12.35 -11.18 2.64
C ASN A 37 -11.01 -10.90 3.35
N THR A 38 -10.40 -9.79 3.07
CA THR A 38 -9.10 -9.40 3.64
C THR A 38 -9.04 -7.88 3.76
N VAL A 39 -8.55 -7.40 4.89
CA VAL A 39 -8.22 -5.99 5.11
C VAL A 39 -6.71 -5.87 5.21
N TRP A 40 -6.12 -5.01 4.40
CA TRP A 40 -4.76 -4.54 4.54
C TRP A 40 -4.78 -3.19 5.26
N VAL A 41 -4.22 -3.15 6.49
CA VAL A 41 -4.10 -1.94 7.29
C VAL A 41 -2.74 -1.27 7.08
N SER A 42 -2.72 0.06 7.06
CA SER A 42 -1.49 0.87 7.03
C SER A 42 -0.54 0.48 8.18
N PRO A 43 0.74 0.87 8.14
CA PRO A 43 1.66 0.52 9.22
C PRO A 43 1.15 1.02 10.57
N VAL A 44 1.06 0.12 11.54
CA VAL A 44 0.52 0.39 12.88
C VAL A 44 1.60 0.50 13.95
N THR A 45 2.87 0.35 13.59
CA THR A 45 3.99 0.49 14.52
C THR A 45 4.04 1.88 15.13
N GLN A 46 4.54 2.01 16.36
CA GLN A 46 4.73 3.32 16.98
C GLN A 46 5.63 4.19 16.10
N ASN A 47 5.11 5.35 15.74
CA ASN A 47 5.75 6.31 14.83
C ASN A 47 6.24 7.56 15.56
N ALA A 48 7.13 8.30 14.90
CA ALA A 48 7.74 9.50 15.41
C ALA A 48 6.71 10.57 15.78
N GLU A 49 7.04 11.37 16.79
CA GLU A 49 6.27 12.55 17.18
C GLU A 49 6.77 13.80 16.44
N GLY A 50 5.96 14.85 16.42
CA GLY A 50 6.36 16.15 15.89
C GLY A 50 6.12 16.35 14.40
N ALA A 51 6.86 17.30 13.82
CA ALA A 51 6.71 17.79 12.45
C ALA A 51 8.01 17.63 11.66
N TRP A 52 7.98 16.82 10.63
CA TRP A 52 9.16 16.39 9.85
C TRP A 52 9.01 16.75 8.38
N GLY A 53 10.13 16.70 7.66
CA GLY A 53 10.15 17.05 6.24
C GLY A 53 9.63 18.46 5.96
N LEU A 54 9.57 18.83 4.71
CA LEU A 54 8.94 20.09 4.28
C LEU A 54 8.54 19.96 2.81
N TRP A 55 7.25 20.07 2.53
CA TRP A 55 6.78 20.34 1.18
C TRP A 55 6.61 21.84 0.98
N GLN A 56 7.20 22.37 -0.08
CA GLN A 56 7.04 23.77 -0.51
C GLN A 56 7.32 23.91 -2.01
N ASP A 57 6.64 24.86 -2.62
CA ASP A 57 6.93 25.33 -3.97
C ASP A 57 6.77 26.85 -4.01
N SER A 58 7.71 27.54 -3.39
CA SER A 58 7.66 29.00 -3.22
C SER A 58 7.68 29.80 -4.54
N ALA A 59 7.99 29.15 -5.67
CA ALA A 59 7.93 29.77 -6.99
C ALA A 59 6.49 29.88 -7.52
N ARG A 60 5.61 28.94 -7.13
CA ARG A 60 4.23 28.85 -7.65
C ARG A 60 3.16 29.15 -6.61
N THR A 61 3.44 28.93 -5.31
CA THR A 61 2.44 29.07 -4.24
C THR A 61 3.06 29.49 -2.91
N ALA A 62 2.24 30.08 -2.04
CA ALA A 62 2.59 30.32 -0.64
C ALA A 62 2.26 29.12 0.27
N VAL A 63 1.62 28.08 -0.28
CA VAL A 63 1.29 26.84 0.47
C VAL A 63 2.58 26.11 0.79
N GLN A 64 2.73 25.73 2.05
CA GLN A 64 3.81 24.88 2.54
C GLN A 64 3.31 24.03 3.71
N SER A 65 3.88 22.86 3.91
CA SER A 65 3.55 21.99 5.04
C SER A 65 4.73 21.15 5.48
N ARG A 66 4.87 20.98 6.79
CA ARG A 66 5.55 19.82 7.36
C ARG A 66 4.55 18.67 7.47
N PHE A 67 5.04 17.51 7.88
CA PHE A 67 4.25 16.29 8.00
C PHE A 67 4.33 15.74 9.43
N SER A 68 3.21 15.30 9.97
CA SER A 68 3.23 14.35 11.09
C SER A 68 3.46 12.93 10.55
N SER A 69 3.65 11.97 11.42
CA SER A 69 3.78 10.56 11.03
C SER A 69 2.43 9.87 10.73
N TYR A 70 1.41 10.62 10.31
CA TYR A 70 0.02 10.14 10.09
C TYR A 70 -0.09 8.91 9.18
N HIS A 71 0.88 8.74 8.28
CA HIS A 71 0.92 7.65 7.31
C HIS A 71 1.49 6.33 7.87
N GLY A 72 2.18 6.35 9.03
CA GLY A 72 2.71 5.15 9.66
C GLY A 72 4.10 4.68 9.21
N TYR A 73 4.74 5.35 8.24
CA TYR A 73 6.00 4.89 7.65
C TYR A 73 7.28 5.44 8.32
N TRP A 74 7.18 6.02 9.53
CA TRP A 74 8.31 6.52 10.30
C TRP A 74 8.46 5.82 11.66
N PRO A 75 8.74 4.49 11.67
CA PRO A 75 8.72 3.70 12.89
C PRO A 75 9.81 4.12 13.87
N VAL A 76 9.43 4.29 15.13
CA VAL A 76 10.34 4.44 16.27
C VAL A 76 10.31 3.22 17.20
N SER A 77 9.53 2.20 16.86
CA SER A 77 9.51 0.88 17.49
C SER A 77 9.26 -0.19 16.43
N CYS A 78 9.90 -1.35 16.60
CA CYS A 78 9.72 -2.49 15.69
C CYS A 78 8.56 -3.42 16.09
N THR A 79 8.01 -3.30 17.30
CA THR A 79 7.05 -4.29 17.88
C THR A 79 5.91 -3.68 18.69
N GLU A 80 5.86 -2.35 18.84
CA GLU A 80 4.79 -1.67 19.56
C GLU A 80 3.75 -1.10 18.59
N VAL A 81 2.47 -1.28 18.89
CA VAL A 81 1.39 -0.61 18.17
C VAL A 81 1.30 0.83 18.63
N ASP A 82 1.19 1.75 17.68
CA ASP A 82 1.08 3.17 17.95
C ASP A 82 -0.14 3.45 18.86
N ARG A 83 0.09 4.20 19.92
CA ARG A 83 -0.94 4.56 20.90
C ARG A 83 -2.08 5.37 20.27
N ARG A 84 -1.79 6.10 19.18
CA ARG A 84 -2.80 6.90 18.46
C ARG A 84 -3.79 6.03 17.70
N TYR A 85 -3.42 4.79 17.39
CA TYR A 85 -4.28 3.77 16.77
C TYR A 85 -4.92 2.82 17.78
N GLY A 86 -4.78 3.07 19.10
CA GLY A 86 -5.38 2.27 20.18
C GLY A 86 -4.47 1.23 20.80
N GLY A 87 -3.20 1.16 20.37
CA GLY A 87 -2.21 0.24 20.92
C GLY A 87 -2.48 -1.24 20.67
N GLN A 88 -1.72 -2.10 21.33
CA GLN A 88 -1.82 -3.56 21.15
C GLN A 88 -3.21 -4.14 21.42
N PRO A 89 -4.02 -3.65 22.39
CA PRO A 89 -5.38 -4.16 22.59
C PRO A 89 -6.30 -3.93 21.41
N ALA A 90 -6.21 -2.77 20.74
CA ALA A 90 -7.02 -2.48 19.55
C ALA A 90 -6.62 -3.35 18.36
N MET A 91 -5.32 -3.66 18.21
CA MET A 91 -4.85 -4.58 17.18
C MET A 91 -5.40 -6.00 17.37
N HIS A 92 -5.40 -6.51 18.60
CA HIS A 92 -5.99 -7.82 18.91
C HIS A 92 -7.53 -7.81 18.69
N ALA A 93 -8.21 -6.76 19.13
CA ALA A 93 -9.65 -6.64 18.92
C ALA A 93 -10.01 -6.65 17.42
N LEU A 94 -9.23 -5.93 16.59
CA LEU A 94 -9.43 -5.93 15.14
C LEU A 94 -9.22 -7.32 14.52
N THR A 95 -8.11 -7.99 14.87
CA THR A 95 -7.83 -9.32 14.29
C THR A 95 -8.85 -10.38 14.74
N ASP A 96 -9.25 -10.36 16.00
CA ASP A 96 -10.29 -11.26 16.53
C ASP A 96 -11.65 -10.99 15.87
N GLY A 97 -12.02 -9.72 15.72
CA GLY A 97 -13.25 -9.31 15.03
C GLY A 97 -13.24 -9.72 13.55
N ALA A 98 -12.13 -9.49 12.85
CA ALA A 98 -11.97 -9.91 11.45
C ALA A 98 -12.13 -11.42 11.29
N HIS A 99 -11.50 -12.23 12.16
CA HIS A 99 -11.63 -13.68 12.14
C HIS A 99 -13.05 -14.15 12.44
N ALA A 100 -13.78 -13.47 13.34
CA ALA A 100 -15.18 -13.76 13.61
C ALA A 100 -16.10 -13.56 12.39
N HIS A 101 -15.71 -12.65 11.49
CA HIS A 101 -16.36 -12.40 10.19
C HIS A 101 -15.76 -13.22 9.03
N GLY A 102 -14.81 -14.13 9.31
CA GLY A 102 -14.14 -14.92 8.27
C GLY A 102 -13.20 -14.12 7.37
N MET A 103 -12.73 -12.99 7.84
CA MET A 103 -11.81 -12.10 7.13
C MET A 103 -10.37 -12.26 7.63
N ASN A 104 -9.41 -11.96 6.76
CA ASN A 104 -8.00 -11.90 7.09
C ASN A 104 -7.56 -10.45 7.31
N VAL A 105 -6.50 -10.27 8.11
CA VAL A 105 -5.83 -8.98 8.31
C VAL A 105 -4.38 -9.07 7.85
N LEU A 106 -3.99 -8.23 6.90
CA LEU A 106 -2.60 -8.03 6.50
C LEU A 106 -2.06 -6.75 7.11
N LEU A 107 -0.89 -6.85 7.74
CA LEU A 107 -0.18 -5.70 8.28
C LEU A 107 0.77 -5.13 7.24
N ASP A 108 0.69 -3.83 6.99
CA ASP A 108 1.74 -3.11 6.27
C ASP A 108 2.99 -3.01 7.15
N TYR A 109 4.10 -3.57 6.68
CA TYR A 109 5.33 -3.67 7.46
C TYR A 109 6.48 -2.91 6.82
N VAL A 110 7.01 -1.94 7.57
CA VAL A 110 8.17 -1.15 7.18
C VAL A 110 9.44 -1.84 7.68
N GLY A 111 10.11 -2.56 6.79
CA GLY A 111 11.34 -3.31 7.13
C GLY A 111 12.64 -2.67 6.65
N ASN A 112 12.57 -1.71 5.72
CA ASN A 112 13.74 -1.12 5.08
C ASN A 112 14.47 -0.11 5.97
N HIS A 113 13.73 0.73 6.69
CA HIS A 113 14.26 1.88 7.42
C HIS A 113 13.57 2.05 8.77
N VAL A 114 14.13 2.92 9.57
CA VAL A 114 13.55 3.41 10.82
C VAL A 114 13.61 4.95 10.82
N HIS A 115 12.93 5.58 11.75
CA HIS A 115 13.11 7.02 12.01
C HIS A 115 14.40 7.27 12.81
N GLU A 116 15.00 8.45 12.69
CA GLU A 116 16.24 8.80 13.41
C GLU A 116 16.07 8.77 14.94
N ASP A 117 14.85 8.97 15.45
CA ASP A 117 14.53 8.86 16.88
C ASP A 117 14.34 7.40 17.35
N HIS A 118 14.50 6.41 16.47
CA HIS A 118 14.36 5.02 16.87
C HIS A 118 15.53 4.62 17.81
N PRO A 119 15.26 3.93 18.95
CA PRO A 119 16.31 3.52 19.89
C PRO A 119 17.46 2.70 19.29
N LEU A 120 17.23 2.05 18.15
CA LEU A 120 18.30 1.37 17.40
C LEU A 120 19.41 2.31 16.96
N MET A 121 19.12 3.59 16.73
CA MET A 121 20.11 4.57 16.26
C MET A 121 21.16 4.89 17.34
N GLU A 122 20.75 4.82 18.61
CA GLU A 122 21.66 4.96 19.75
C GLU A 122 22.38 3.63 20.05
N ALA A 123 21.65 2.52 20.03
CA ALA A 123 22.17 1.20 20.41
C ALA A 123 23.09 0.60 19.33
N HIS A 124 22.80 0.83 18.06
CA HIS A 124 23.47 0.24 16.91
C HIS A 124 23.63 1.24 15.76
N PRO A 125 24.38 2.34 15.93
CA PRO A 125 24.54 3.36 14.88
C PRO A 125 25.23 2.81 13.62
N ASP A 126 25.90 1.69 13.73
CA ASP A 126 26.57 0.98 12.62
C ASP A 126 25.64 0.03 11.82
N TRP A 127 24.36 -0.07 12.20
CA TRP A 127 23.40 -0.93 11.50
C TRP A 127 22.75 -0.27 10.28
N THR A 128 23.03 0.99 10.05
CA THR A 128 22.52 1.73 8.89
C THR A 128 23.49 1.73 7.73
N THR A 129 23.00 2.05 6.56
CA THR A 129 23.81 2.38 5.39
C THR A 129 24.30 3.82 5.49
N GLU A 130 25.26 4.18 4.62
CA GLU A 130 25.82 5.54 4.62
C GLU A 130 24.87 6.55 3.97
N LEU A 131 24.63 7.68 4.66
CA LEU A 131 23.85 8.79 4.15
C LEU A 131 24.59 9.56 3.03
N TYR A 132 25.91 9.54 3.04
CA TYR A 132 26.73 10.22 2.03
C TYR A 132 27.48 9.22 1.17
N LEU A 133 27.46 9.45 -0.14
CA LEU A 133 28.29 8.70 -1.10
C LEU A 133 29.75 9.14 -1.00
N PRO A 134 30.70 8.36 -1.57
CA PRO A 134 32.14 8.70 -1.55
C PRO A 134 32.50 10.06 -2.17
N ASP A 135 31.66 10.58 -3.07
CA ASP A 135 31.80 11.89 -3.68
C ASP A 135 31.24 13.04 -2.82
N GLY A 136 30.69 12.73 -1.64
CA GLY A 136 30.08 13.69 -0.73
C GLY A 136 28.64 14.07 -1.04
N SER A 137 28.02 13.51 -2.07
CA SER A 137 26.60 13.70 -2.36
C SER A 137 25.70 12.87 -1.43
N LEU A 138 24.45 13.32 -1.21
CA LEU A 138 23.48 12.57 -0.45
C LEU A 138 23.04 11.30 -1.18
N ASN A 139 22.97 10.19 -0.45
CA ASN A 139 22.43 8.92 -0.90
C ASN A 139 20.93 8.82 -0.55
N THR A 140 20.16 9.84 -0.93
CA THR A 140 18.71 9.88 -0.76
C THR A 140 18.00 9.75 -2.10
N GLU A 141 16.85 9.07 -2.12
CA GLU A 141 15.98 8.91 -3.30
C GLU A 141 16.68 8.32 -4.56
N ARG A 142 17.78 7.58 -4.37
CA ARG A 142 18.49 6.91 -5.45
C ARG A 142 17.97 5.49 -5.68
N TRP A 143 16.69 5.42 -6.00
CA TRP A 143 15.84 4.23 -5.97
C TRP A 143 16.33 3.03 -6.79
N ASP A 144 17.04 3.27 -7.87
CA ASP A 144 17.53 2.21 -8.76
C ASP A 144 19.07 2.05 -8.71
N GLU A 145 19.83 3.15 -8.62
CA GLU A 145 21.29 3.13 -8.58
C GLU A 145 21.83 2.54 -7.27
N HIS A 146 21.20 2.89 -6.15
CA HIS A 146 21.63 2.51 -4.80
C HIS A 146 20.48 1.83 -4.03
N ARG A 147 19.70 0.98 -4.71
CA ARG A 147 18.43 0.44 -4.18
C ARG A 147 18.52 -0.22 -2.81
N LEU A 148 19.67 -0.82 -2.44
CA LEU A 148 19.85 -1.49 -1.14
C LEU A 148 20.46 -0.58 -0.06
N THR A 149 20.83 0.66 -0.42
CA THR A 149 21.56 1.54 0.50
C THR A 149 21.00 2.95 0.56
N THR A 150 20.13 3.35 -0.38
CA THR A 150 19.56 4.69 -0.42
C THR A 150 18.62 4.94 0.76
N TRP A 151 18.71 6.12 1.35
CA TRP A 151 17.77 6.59 2.37
C TRP A 151 16.55 7.22 1.69
N PHE A 152 15.39 7.14 2.35
CA PHE A 152 14.15 7.72 1.82
C PHE A 152 14.06 9.22 2.14
N ASP A 153 14.62 9.63 3.27
CA ASP A 153 14.89 11.02 3.62
C ASP A 153 16.07 11.04 4.61
N THR A 154 16.63 12.22 4.89
CA THR A 154 17.79 12.38 5.78
C THR A 154 17.53 11.97 7.23
N PHE A 155 16.26 11.96 7.66
CA PHE A 155 15.82 11.51 8.98
C PHE A 155 15.27 10.07 8.98
N MET A 156 15.38 9.34 7.85
CA MET A 156 14.96 7.94 7.71
C MET A 156 16.14 7.02 7.37
N PRO A 157 16.97 6.68 8.37
CA PRO A 157 18.10 5.77 8.19
C PRO A 157 17.69 4.43 7.62
N THR A 158 18.24 4.07 6.46
CA THR A 158 18.08 2.76 5.85
C THR A 158 18.96 1.73 6.56
N LEU A 159 18.35 0.62 6.96
CA LEU A 159 19.05 -0.48 7.64
C LEU A 159 19.90 -1.30 6.67
N ASN A 160 21.12 -1.64 7.05
CA ASN A 160 22.00 -2.49 6.25
C ASN A 160 21.61 -3.98 6.39
N LEU A 161 20.54 -4.36 5.69
CA LEU A 161 19.98 -5.71 5.74
C LEU A 161 20.79 -6.74 4.94
N GLU A 162 21.90 -6.37 4.34
CA GLU A 162 22.89 -7.32 3.81
C GLU A 162 23.75 -7.92 4.93
N ARG A 163 23.86 -7.21 6.08
CA ARG A 163 24.55 -7.74 7.26
C ARG A 163 23.68 -8.81 7.93
N PRO A 164 24.21 -10.03 8.15
CA PRO A 164 23.44 -11.15 8.68
C PRO A 164 22.84 -10.90 10.06
N GLU A 165 23.53 -10.16 10.94
CA GLU A 165 23.08 -9.82 12.29
C GLU A 165 21.93 -8.80 12.28
N VAL A 166 21.97 -7.82 11.36
CA VAL A 166 20.90 -6.84 11.20
C VAL A 166 19.65 -7.52 10.64
N ALA A 167 19.83 -8.33 9.55
CA ALA A 167 18.76 -9.11 8.98
C ALA A 167 18.15 -10.12 9.97
N GLU A 168 18.97 -10.69 10.89
CA GLU A 168 18.47 -11.60 11.93
C GLU A 168 17.57 -10.86 12.92
N ALA A 169 18.03 -9.75 13.49
CA ALA A 169 17.29 -8.97 14.47
C ALA A 169 15.99 -8.39 13.89
N MET A 170 16.05 -7.82 12.68
CA MET A 170 14.89 -7.22 12.05
C MET A 170 13.87 -8.26 11.59
N SER A 171 14.31 -9.44 11.15
CA SER A 171 13.39 -10.54 10.84
C SER A 171 12.77 -11.18 12.08
N ASP A 172 13.42 -11.12 13.26
CA ASP A 172 12.79 -11.48 14.53
C ASP A 172 11.68 -10.52 14.90
N SER A 173 11.92 -9.21 14.73
CA SER A 173 10.91 -8.17 14.97
C SER A 173 9.69 -8.33 14.03
N ALA A 174 9.92 -8.62 12.75
CA ALA A 174 8.83 -8.89 11.82
C ALA A 174 8.06 -10.19 12.18
N ALA A 175 8.77 -11.26 12.53
CA ALA A 175 8.15 -12.51 12.96
C ALA A 175 7.36 -12.38 14.28
N TRP A 176 7.74 -11.43 15.14
CA TRP A 176 7.01 -11.12 16.36
C TRP A 176 5.56 -10.74 16.08
N TRP A 177 5.30 -9.93 15.07
CA TRP A 177 3.95 -9.54 14.68
C TRP A 177 3.10 -10.75 14.33
N ALA A 178 3.62 -11.67 13.52
CA ALA A 178 2.93 -12.88 13.14
C ALA A 178 2.56 -13.79 14.32
N LEU A 179 3.33 -13.72 15.42
CA LEU A 179 3.15 -14.55 16.61
C LEU A 179 2.28 -13.89 17.69
N HIS A 180 2.20 -12.56 17.71
CA HIS A 180 1.65 -11.83 18.86
C HIS A 180 0.51 -10.86 18.51
N SER A 181 0.18 -10.63 17.24
CA SER A 181 -0.87 -9.67 16.87
C SER A 181 -2.10 -10.29 16.20
N GLY A 182 -2.09 -11.57 15.94
CA GLY A 182 -3.22 -12.24 15.28
C GLY A 182 -3.32 -12.05 13.76
N ILE A 183 -2.39 -11.32 13.12
CA ILE A 183 -2.42 -11.06 11.66
C ILE A 183 -2.30 -12.35 10.82
N ASP A 184 -2.77 -12.28 9.58
CA ASP A 184 -2.75 -13.39 8.62
C ASP A 184 -1.61 -13.26 7.62
N GLY A 185 -0.86 -12.17 7.70
CA GLY A 185 0.29 -11.94 6.85
C GLY A 185 0.69 -10.48 6.75
N PHE A 186 1.48 -10.18 5.75
CA PHE A 186 2.09 -8.87 5.57
C PHE A 186 1.90 -8.34 4.15
N ARG A 187 1.71 -7.03 4.05
CA ARG A 187 2.16 -6.24 2.91
C ARG A 187 3.53 -5.66 3.30
N HIS A 188 4.55 -5.99 2.55
CA HIS A 188 5.90 -5.50 2.80
C HIS A 188 6.16 -4.24 1.98
N ASP A 189 6.42 -3.14 2.71
CA ASP A 189 6.86 -1.88 2.14
C ASP A 189 8.23 -1.99 1.49
N ALA A 190 8.45 -1.22 0.43
CA ALA A 190 9.77 -1.00 -0.19
C ALA A 190 10.59 -2.29 -0.45
N THR A 191 9.95 -3.36 -0.88
CA THR A 191 10.55 -4.70 -1.00
C THR A 191 11.85 -4.73 -1.80
N LYS A 192 11.94 -3.96 -2.91
CA LYS A 192 13.14 -3.91 -3.76
C LYS A 192 14.36 -3.30 -3.07
N HIS A 193 14.15 -2.54 -2.00
CA HIS A 193 15.20 -1.89 -1.21
C HIS A 193 15.77 -2.78 -0.11
N ILE A 194 15.18 -3.95 0.08
CA ILE A 194 15.53 -4.91 1.12
C ILE A 194 16.27 -6.10 0.50
N SER A 195 17.39 -6.48 1.13
CA SER A 195 18.21 -7.61 0.69
C SER A 195 17.46 -8.94 0.74
N GLU A 196 17.71 -9.84 -0.21
CA GLU A 196 17.20 -11.21 -0.19
C GLU A 196 17.60 -11.99 1.08
N VAL A 197 18.70 -11.61 1.73
CA VAL A 197 19.13 -12.22 3.01
C VAL A 197 18.02 -12.06 4.06
N PHE A 198 17.45 -10.87 4.17
CA PHE A 198 16.32 -10.61 5.08
C PHE A 198 15.08 -11.42 4.71
N TRP A 199 14.67 -11.43 3.43
CA TRP A 199 13.48 -12.13 2.99
C TRP A 199 13.55 -13.63 3.25
N ARG A 200 14.71 -14.23 3.00
CA ARG A 200 14.94 -15.66 3.27
C ARG A 200 14.88 -15.98 4.76
N LYS A 201 15.48 -15.12 5.61
CA LYS A 201 15.41 -15.28 7.07
C LYS A 201 13.99 -15.14 7.60
N LEU A 202 13.29 -14.07 7.20
CA LEU A 202 11.91 -13.83 7.61
C LEU A 202 10.99 -14.99 7.18
N THR A 203 11.03 -15.40 5.91
CA THR A 203 10.19 -16.47 5.43
C THR A 203 10.47 -17.81 6.12
N ALA A 204 11.73 -18.11 6.47
CA ALA A 204 12.05 -19.29 7.27
C ALA A 204 11.42 -19.23 8.66
N LYS A 205 11.47 -18.07 9.34
CA LYS A 205 10.84 -17.84 10.64
C LYS A 205 9.31 -17.94 10.57
N LEU A 206 8.70 -17.35 9.56
CA LEU A 206 7.24 -17.42 9.35
C LEU A 206 6.78 -18.83 9.08
N LYS A 207 7.52 -19.62 8.29
CA LYS A 207 7.22 -21.06 8.09
C LYS A 207 7.35 -21.88 9.36
N ALA A 208 8.34 -21.58 10.21
CA ALA A 208 8.45 -22.21 11.52
C ALA A 208 7.27 -21.82 12.43
N ALA A 209 6.81 -20.58 12.37
CA ALA A 209 5.61 -20.12 13.07
C ALA A 209 4.35 -20.85 12.56
N GLN A 210 4.18 -20.97 11.23
CA GLN A 210 3.09 -21.75 10.63
C GLN A 210 3.05 -23.22 11.09
N GLN A 211 4.20 -23.87 11.17
CA GLN A 211 4.26 -25.26 11.65
C GLN A 211 3.81 -25.40 13.11
N ARG A 212 4.07 -24.39 13.93
CA ARG A 212 3.69 -24.39 15.36
C ARG A 212 2.22 -24.03 15.59
N THR A 213 1.69 -23.11 14.83
CA THR A 213 0.36 -22.52 15.04
C THR A 213 -0.72 -23.15 14.12
N GLY A 214 -0.31 -23.79 13.02
CA GLY A 214 -1.22 -24.26 11.96
C GLY A 214 -1.77 -23.12 11.08
N LYS A 215 -1.44 -21.86 11.38
CA LYS A 215 -1.95 -20.66 10.70
C LYS A 215 -1.05 -20.31 9.51
N ARG A 216 -1.62 -20.26 8.30
CA ARG A 216 -0.89 -19.80 7.12
C ARG A 216 -0.68 -18.27 7.20
N LEU A 217 0.51 -17.84 6.86
CA LEU A 217 0.88 -16.41 6.81
C LEU A 217 1.22 -16.06 5.36
N PHE A 218 0.54 -15.07 4.83
CA PHE A 218 0.70 -14.60 3.45
C PHE A 218 1.64 -13.40 3.40
N GLN A 219 2.48 -13.32 2.38
CA GLN A 219 3.43 -12.23 2.18
C GLN A 219 3.26 -11.64 0.78
N ILE A 220 2.86 -10.36 0.69
CA ILE A 220 2.83 -9.61 -0.56
C ILE A 220 3.76 -8.41 -0.47
N GLY A 221 4.58 -8.18 -1.49
CA GLY A 221 5.59 -7.13 -1.50
C GLY A 221 5.28 -5.99 -2.44
N GLU A 222 5.91 -4.85 -2.18
CA GLU A 222 5.87 -3.68 -3.04
C GLU A 222 7.21 -3.50 -3.76
N THR A 223 7.19 -3.66 -5.08
CA THR A 223 8.36 -3.42 -5.94
C THR A 223 7.93 -2.67 -7.20
N TYR A 224 8.42 -1.45 -7.36
CA TYR A 224 8.38 -0.76 -8.66
C TYR A 224 9.60 -1.18 -9.47
N GLY A 225 9.39 -1.80 -10.63
CA GLY A 225 10.49 -2.27 -11.46
C GLY A 225 10.04 -3.14 -12.63
N SER A 226 11.02 -3.74 -13.32
CA SER A 226 10.73 -4.68 -14.39
C SER A 226 10.07 -5.97 -13.88
N PRO A 227 9.35 -6.72 -14.73
CA PRO A 227 8.81 -8.02 -14.35
C PRO A 227 9.88 -9.00 -13.82
N ASP A 228 11.11 -8.93 -14.33
CA ASP A 228 12.22 -9.75 -13.86
C ASP A 228 12.63 -9.40 -12.42
N LEU A 229 12.72 -8.09 -12.10
CA LEU A 229 13.03 -7.65 -10.73
C LEU A 229 11.91 -8.05 -9.78
N ILE A 230 10.65 -7.79 -10.14
CA ILE A 230 9.49 -8.17 -9.34
C ILE A 230 9.48 -9.69 -9.12
N GLY A 231 9.67 -10.46 -10.19
CA GLY A 231 9.69 -11.92 -10.16
C GLY A 231 10.84 -12.50 -9.33
N SER A 232 11.97 -11.80 -9.22
CA SER A 232 13.15 -12.29 -8.48
C SER A 232 12.89 -12.50 -6.98
N TYR A 233 11.93 -11.80 -6.41
CA TYR A 233 11.54 -11.95 -5.00
C TYR A 233 10.47 -13.04 -4.77
N LEU A 234 9.90 -13.60 -5.85
CA LEU A 234 8.85 -14.63 -5.75
C LEU A 234 9.49 -16.01 -5.64
N SER A 235 9.35 -16.63 -4.51
CA SER A 235 9.78 -18.01 -4.34
C SER A 235 9.21 -18.61 -3.06
N SER A 236 9.26 -19.93 -2.95
CA SER A 236 8.91 -20.63 -1.71
C SER A 236 9.83 -20.27 -0.52
N GLY A 237 10.94 -19.61 -0.75
CA GLY A 237 11.90 -19.17 0.27
C GLY A 237 11.83 -17.68 0.57
N MET A 238 11.01 -16.91 -0.14
CA MET A 238 10.84 -15.45 0.02
C MET A 238 9.35 -15.11 0.02
N LEU A 239 8.87 -14.20 -0.85
CA LEU A 239 7.49 -13.74 -0.84
C LEU A 239 6.57 -14.66 -1.65
N ASP A 240 5.29 -14.70 -1.26
CA ASP A 240 4.23 -15.41 -1.99
C ASP A 240 3.77 -14.62 -3.22
N ALA A 241 3.75 -13.28 -3.12
CA ALA A 241 3.23 -12.38 -4.13
C ALA A 241 3.94 -11.03 -4.10
N GLN A 242 3.73 -10.25 -5.16
CA GLN A 242 4.01 -8.83 -5.24
C GLN A 242 2.88 -8.08 -5.97
N PHE A 243 2.80 -6.76 -5.83
CA PHE A 243 1.90 -5.96 -6.65
C PHE A 243 2.43 -5.87 -8.09
N ASP A 244 1.54 -6.02 -9.06
CA ASP A 244 1.86 -5.85 -10.48
C ASP A 244 1.63 -4.39 -10.90
N PHE A 245 2.60 -3.53 -10.61
CA PHE A 245 2.53 -2.13 -10.97
C PHE A 245 2.61 -1.88 -12.48
N ASN A 246 3.24 -2.80 -13.24
CA ASN A 246 3.26 -2.70 -14.69
C ASN A 246 1.84 -2.85 -15.25
N LEU A 247 1.08 -3.81 -14.73
CA LEU A 247 -0.31 -4.00 -15.11
C LEU A 247 -1.19 -2.81 -14.68
N TYR A 248 -0.98 -2.31 -13.45
CA TYR A 248 -1.69 -1.12 -12.95
C TYR A 248 -1.49 0.09 -13.86
N ASP A 249 -0.26 0.45 -14.17
CA ASP A 249 0.05 1.62 -15.01
C ASP A 249 -0.59 1.51 -16.41
N LYS A 250 -0.61 0.30 -17.00
CA LYS A 250 -1.23 0.06 -18.29
C LYS A 250 -2.77 0.04 -18.22
N ALA A 251 -3.34 -0.48 -17.14
CA ALA A 251 -4.78 -0.42 -16.92
C ALA A 251 -5.27 1.03 -16.75
N VAL A 252 -4.56 1.83 -15.96
CA VAL A 252 -4.83 3.28 -15.85
C VAL A 252 -4.71 3.95 -17.22
N GLY A 253 -3.61 3.73 -17.93
CA GLY A 253 -3.38 4.31 -19.25
C GLY A 253 -4.44 3.94 -20.30
N ALA A 254 -4.96 2.71 -20.26
CA ALA A 254 -5.97 2.24 -21.19
C ALA A 254 -7.39 2.73 -20.84
N ILE A 255 -7.73 2.80 -19.55
CA ILE A 255 -9.12 3.02 -19.11
C ILE A 255 -9.39 4.48 -18.75
N ALA A 256 -8.44 5.18 -18.11
CA ALA A 256 -8.66 6.55 -17.67
C ALA A 256 -8.76 7.55 -18.83
N PHE A 257 -8.07 7.31 -19.94
CA PHE A 257 -7.94 8.26 -21.02
C PHE A 257 -8.74 7.86 -22.28
N GLU A 258 -9.21 8.84 -23.05
CA GLU A 258 -10.00 8.60 -24.28
C GLU A 258 -9.22 7.85 -25.35
N ASN A 259 -7.92 8.14 -25.48
CA ASN A 259 -7.02 7.49 -26.43
C ASN A 259 -6.22 6.36 -25.76
N GLY A 260 -6.86 5.63 -24.85
CA GLY A 260 -6.23 4.56 -24.11
C GLY A 260 -5.69 3.43 -24.99
N ASN A 261 -4.49 2.95 -24.69
CA ASN A 261 -3.85 1.88 -25.45
C ASN A 261 -4.23 0.51 -24.88
N TRP A 262 -5.26 -0.09 -25.43
CA TRP A 262 -5.75 -1.42 -25.04
C TRP A 262 -4.81 -2.55 -25.50
N GLU A 263 -4.10 -2.36 -26.61
CA GLU A 263 -3.12 -3.34 -27.10
C GLU A 263 -1.95 -3.47 -26.11
N ASP A 264 -1.45 -2.36 -25.58
CA ASP A 264 -0.43 -2.35 -24.53
C ASP A 264 -0.92 -3.05 -23.25
N LEU A 265 -2.17 -2.84 -22.86
CA LEU A 265 -2.75 -3.50 -21.71
C LEU A 265 -2.81 -5.01 -21.90
N VAL A 266 -3.26 -5.48 -23.06
CA VAL A 266 -3.28 -6.92 -23.40
C VAL A 266 -1.86 -7.49 -23.39
N ALA A 267 -0.92 -6.82 -24.07
CA ALA A 267 0.47 -7.27 -24.11
C ALA A 267 1.10 -7.35 -22.71
N THR A 268 0.76 -6.42 -21.82
CA THR A 268 1.24 -6.43 -20.43
C THR A 268 0.61 -7.57 -19.63
N ASN A 269 -0.67 -7.87 -19.81
CA ASN A 269 -1.27 -9.07 -19.22
C ASN A 269 -0.56 -10.35 -19.66
N GLU A 270 -0.29 -10.49 -20.96
CA GLU A 270 0.44 -11.65 -21.49
C GLU A 270 1.86 -11.74 -20.91
N ALA A 271 2.54 -10.60 -20.75
CA ALA A 271 3.85 -10.53 -20.10
C ALA A 271 3.77 -10.95 -18.62
N SER A 272 2.76 -10.51 -17.87
CA SER A 272 2.53 -10.92 -16.47
C SER A 272 2.25 -12.41 -16.36
N LEU A 273 1.40 -12.97 -17.24
CA LEU A 273 1.15 -14.41 -17.30
C LEU A 273 2.42 -15.22 -17.62
N SER A 274 3.27 -14.67 -18.50
CA SER A 274 4.56 -15.30 -18.83
C SER A 274 5.56 -15.25 -17.69
N ALA A 275 5.65 -14.10 -16.99
CA ALA A 275 6.61 -13.86 -15.92
C ALA A 275 6.23 -14.56 -14.61
N TYR A 276 4.94 -14.54 -14.26
CA TYR A 276 4.46 -14.98 -12.94
C TYR A 276 3.64 -16.28 -13.00
N GLY A 277 3.28 -16.73 -14.19
CA GLY A 277 2.48 -17.95 -14.41
C GLY A 277 0.99 -17.67 -14.56
N ALA A 278 0.29 -18.60 -15.22
CA ALA A 278 -1.14 -18.44 -15.57
C ALA A 278 -2.08 -18.39 -14.35
N HIS A 279 -1.64 -18.89 -13.21
CA HIS A 279 -2.40 -18.89 -11.95
C HIS A 279 -1.67 -18.17 -10.82
N HIS A 280 -0.95 -17.09 -11.18
CA HIS A 280 -0.27 -16.26 -10.19
C HIS A 280 -1.25 -15.58 -9.23
N ILE A 281 -0.72 -15.23 -8.06
CA ILE A 281 -1.45 -14.50 -7.01
C ILE A 281 -0.91 -13.09 -6.82
N MET A 282 -0.41 -12.47 -7.89
CA MET A 282 0.06 -11.08 -7.86
C MET A 282 -1.09 -10.13 -7.49
N GLY A 283 -0.78 -9.08 -6.75
CA GLY A 283 -1.76 -8.08 -6.35
C GLY A 283 -2.07 -7.10 -7.48
N ASN A 284 -3.32 -6.99 -7.84
CA ASN A 284 -3.84 -6.05 -8.84
C ASN A 284 -4.60 -4.94 -8.13
N ILE A 285 -4.05 -3.73 -8.09
CA ILE A 285 -4.59 -2.59 -7.33
C ILE A 285 -5.50 -1.71 -8.19
N THR A 286 -6.51 -1.09 -7.59
CA THR A 286 -7.25 0.03 -8.20
C THR A 286 -6.48 1.35 -8.04
N GLY A 287 -5.71 1.49 -7.00
CA GLY A 287 -4.87 2.59 -6.59
C GLY A 287 -4.15 2.25 -5.30
N ASN A 288 -3.36 3.17 -4.78
CA ASN A 288 -2.75 3.08 -3.46
C ASN A 288 -2.45 4.47 -2.88
N GLN A 289 -1.83 4.51 -1.70
CA GLN A 289 -1.49 5.73 -0.98
C GLN A 289 -0.45 6.63 -1.68
N ASP A 290 0.24 6.13 -2.72
CA ASP A 290 1.34 6.84 -3.41
C ASP A 290 0.96 7.27 -4.83
N ARG A 291 -0.29 7.02 -5.23
CA ARG A 291 -0.80 7.35 -6.57
C ARG A 291 -1.99 8.30 -6.49
N PRO A 292 -2.16 9.21 -7.45
CA PRO A 292 -3.39 10.01 -7.52
C PRO A 292 -4.61 9.10 -7.68
N ARG A 293 -5.77 9.55 -7.23
CA ARG A 293 -7.01 8.79 -7.37
C ARG A 293 -7.32 8.54 -8.85
N PHE A 294 -7.60 7.28 -9.19
CA PHE A 294 -7.94 6.88 -10.57
C PHE A 294 -9.11 7.70 -11.11
N THR A 295 -10.13 7.94 -10.30
CA THR A 295 -11.32 8.69 -10.72
C THR A 295 -10.96 10.10 -11.17
N SER A 296 -10.03 10.77 -10.48
CA SER A 296 -9.59 12.12 -10.86
C SER A 296 -8.83 12.18 -12.18
N LEU A 297 -8.09 11.12 -12.52
CA LEU A 297 -7.48 10.97 -13.85
C LEU A 297 -8.54 10.70 -14.90
N ALA A 298 -9.53 9.87 -14.58
CA ALA A 298 -10.54 9.37 -15.50
C ALA A 298 -11.61 10.40 -15.86
N ASP A 299 -11.93 11.33 -14.98
CA ASP A 299 -12.91 12.40 -15.21
C ASP A 299 -12.26 13.74 -15.60
N GLY A 300 -10.91 13.82 -15.54
CA GLY A 300 -10.16 15.02 -15.90
C GLY A 300 -10.17 16.11 -14.83
N SER A 301 -10.49 15.77 -13.56
CA SER A 301 -10.38 16.72 -12.43
C SER A 301 -8.93 16.98 -12.04
N LEU A 302 -7.99 16.15 -12.52
CA LEU A 302 -6.55 16.39 -12.49
C LEU A 302 -6.00 16.65 -13.89
N ASP A 303 -5.16 17.68 -14.05
CA ASP A 303 -4.36 17.85 -15.25
C ASP A 303 -3.11 16.97 -15.16
N VAL A 304 -3.03 15.97 -16.04
CA VAL A 304 -1.91 15.01 -16.10
C VAL A 304 -0.59 15.63 -16.61
N ASN A 305 -0.64 16.83 -17.18
CA ASN A 305 0.56 17.56 -17.63
C ASN A 305 1.17 18.42 -16.51
N GLU A 306 0.48 18.54 -15.38
CA GLU A 306 0.93 19.28 -14.20
C GLU A 306 1.28 18.31 -13.07
N ASP A 307 2.08 18.78 -12.11
CA ASP A 307 2.39 18.04 -10.90
C ASP A 307 1.12 17.76 -10.09
N MET A 308 0.71 16.52 -10.03
CA MET A 308 -0.51 16.09 -9.34
C MET A 308 -0.42 16.19 -7.81
N LYS A 309 0.79 16.23 -7.26
CA LYS A 309 1.02 16.53 -5.84
C LYS A 309 0.81 18.02 -5.58
N PHE A 310 1.33 18.86 -6.46
CA PHE A 310 1.09 20.32 -6.40
C PHE A 310 -0.41 20.65 -6.50
N GLN A 311 -1.14 19.99 -7.42
CA GLN A 311 -2.58 20.17 -7.54
C GLN A 311 -3.30 19.75 -6.24
N GLY A 312 -2.94 18.62 -5.64
CA GLY A 312 -3.51 18.16 -4.37
C GLY A 312 -3.28 19.14 -3.19
N TRP A 313 -2.15 19.85 -3.18
CA TRP A 313 -1.87 20.86 -2.17
C TRP A 313 -2.58 22.20 -2.38
N THR A 314 -2.90 22.54 -3.62
CA THR A 314 -3.32 23.90 -3.98
C THR A 314 -4.74 24.01 -4.53
N MET A 315 -5.38 22.89 -4.84
CA MET A 315 -6.73 22.84 -5.42
C MET A 315 -7.66 22.03 -4.54
N ASP A 316 -8.94 22.36 -4.54
CA ASP A 316 -10.01 21.50 -4.02
C ASP A 316 -10.51 20.61 -5.16
N ILE A 317 -9.93 19.40 -5.25
CA ILE A 317 -10.22 18.46 -6.32
C ILE A 317 -11.58 17.81 -6.06
N GLN A 318 -12.49 18.03 -6.99
CA GLN A 318 -13.87 17.53 -7.00
C GLN A 318 -14.15 16.80 -8.31
N HIS A 319 -15.19 15.95 -8.34
CA HIS A 319 -15.63 15.32 -9.58
C HIS A 319 -15.91 16.36 -10.68
N SER A 320 -15.37 16.12 -11.87
CA SER A 320 -15.61 16.97 -13.05
C SER A 320 -16.71 16.43 -13.96
N GLY A 321 -17.28 15.25 -13.68
CA GLY A 321 -18.37 14.65 -14.43
C GLY A 321 -18.57 13.15 -14.12
N ASP A 322 -19.62 12.58 -14.72
CA ASP A 322 -20.03 11.19 -14.43
C ASP A 322 -19.15 10.12 -15.09
N GLN A 323 -18.31 10.50 -16.04
CA GLN A 323 -17.46 9.54 -16.77
C GLN A 323 -16.45 8.85 -15.86
N GLY A 324 -15.96 9.52 -14.78
CA GLY A 324 -15.06 8.95 -13.79
C GLY A 324 -15.65 7.72 -13.12
N TYR A 325 -16.91 7.79 -12.73
CA TYR A 325 -17.64 6.65 -12.15
C TYR A 325 -17.74 5.46 -13.11
N ALA A 326 -18.09 5.72 -14.39
CA ALA A 326 -18.21 4.67 -15.39
C ALA A 326 -16.86 3.99 -15.64
N LYS A 327 -15.79 4.78 -15.74
CA LYS A 327 -14.42 4.27 -15.94
C LYS A 327 -13.90 3.52 -14.70
N MET A 328 -14.22 3.97 -13.47
CA MET A 328 -13.88 3.23 -12.24
C MET A 328 -14.60 1.87 -12.22
N ARG A 329 -15.88 1.81 -12.58
CA ARG A 329 -16.61 0.53 -12.73
C ARG A 329 -15.98 -0.38 -13.77
N LEU A 330 -15.45 0.17 -14.86
CA LEU A 330 -14.72 -0.61 -15.87
C LEU A 330 -13.39 -1.14 -15.34
N LEU A 331 -12.60 -0.29 -14.66
CA LEU A 331 -11.36 -0.72 -13.99
C LEU A 331 -11.64 -1.84 -12.99
N MET A 332 -12.66 -1.67 -12.15
CA MET A 332 -13.07 -2.69 -11.16
C MET A 332 -13.44 -4.01 -11.85
N SER A 333 -14.23 -3.96 -12.94
CA SER A 333 -14.61 -5.14 -13.70
C SER A 333 -13.39 -5.85 -14.29
N TYR A 334 -12.46 -5.08 -14.83
CA TYR A 334 -11.21 -5.60 -15.38
C TYR A 334 -10.39 -6.33 -14.32
N LEU A 335 -10.07 -5.66 -13.21
CA LEU A 335 -9.24 -6.23 -12.13
C LEU A 335 -9.88 -7.46 -11.48
N MET A 336 -11.21 -7.49 -11.37
CA MET A 336 -11.93 -8.64 -10.83
C MET A 336 -12.02 -9.82 -11.83
N SER A 337 -11.71 -9.62 -13.11
CA SER A 337 -11.80 -10.65 -14.15
C SER A 337 -10.45 -11.27 -14.55
N VAL A 338 -9.33 -10.58 -14.32
CA VAL A 338 -7.99 -11.09 -14.67
C VAL A 338 -7.38 -11.93 -13.54
N PRO A 339 -6.36 -12.77 -13.83
CA PRO A 339 -5.61 -13.50 -12.80
C PRO A 339 -4.96 -12.58 -11.78
N GLY A 340 -4.74 -13.09 -10.57
CA GLY A 340 -4.15 -12.33 -9.45
C GLY A 340 -5.16 -12.07 -8.34
N ILE A 341 -4.76 -11.26 -7.36
CA ILE A 341 -5.57 -10.87 -6.21
C ILE A 341 -5.99 -9.41 -6.39
N PRO A 342 -7.30 -9.12 -6.61
CA PRO A 342 -7.78 -7.76 -6.64
C PRO A 342 -7.60 -7.10 -5.29
N CYS A 343 -7.04 -5.89 -5.29
CA CYS A 343 -6.87 -5.05 -4.11
C CYS A 343 -7.52 -3.69 -4.38
N VAL A 344 -8.59 -3.40 -3.66
CA VAL A 344 -9.34 -2.14 -3.77
C VAL A 344 -8.79 -1.16 -2.75
N TYR A 345 -8.28 -0.02 -3.22
CA TYR A 345 -7.88 1.07 -2.34
C TYR A 345 -9.14 1.74 -1.77
N TYR A 346 -9.18 1.98 -0.45
CA TYR A 346 -10.37 2.54 0.20
C TYR A 346 -10.83 3.84 -0.48
N GLY A 347 -12.13 3.99 -0.66
CA GLY A 347 -12.74 5.10 -1.39
C GLY A 347 -12.89 4.84 -2.89
N ASP A 348 -12.11 3.94 -3.50
CA ASP A 348 -12.25 3.61 -4.92
C ASP A 348 -13.56 2.84 -5.20
N GLU A 349 -14.10 2.12 -4.21
CA GLU A 349 -15.41 1.47 -4.30
C GLU A 349 -16.59 2.45 -4.42
N ILE A 350 -16.36 3.72 -4.07
CA ILE A 350 -17.31 4.82 -4.29
C ILE A 350 -16.80 5.80 -5.35
N ALA A 351 -15.70 5.48 -6.02
CA ALA A 351 -15.02 6.32 -7.01
C ALA A 351 -14.58 7.68 -6.45
N ASP A 352 -14.00 7.70 -5.25
CA ASP A 352 -13.53 8.93 -4.62
C ASP A 352 -12.44 9.62 -5.45
N VAL A 353 -12.29 10.95 -5.27
CA VAL A 353 -11.34 11.80 -6.00
C VAL A 353 -10.23 12.32 -5.10
N GLY A 354 -9.10 12.70 -5.67
CA GLY A 354 -7.96 13.31 -4.98
C GLY A 354 -6.74 13.42 -5.88
N GLY A 355 -5.85 14.33 -5.52
CA GLY A 355 -4.53 14.48 -6.13
C GLY A 355 -3.58 13.35 -5.72
N ASN A 356 -2.27 13.62 -5.78
CA ASN A 356 -1.30 12.69 -5.22
C ASN A 356 -1.11 12.94 -3.71
N ASP A 357 -0.37 12.06 -3.02
CA ASP A 357 -0.08 12.17 -1.58
C ASP A 357 0.24 13.61 -1.13
N PRO A 358 -0.46 14.15 -0.11
CA PRO A 358 -1.41 13.52 0.82
C PRO A 358 -2.90 13.56 0.42
N ASP A 359 -3.28 14.23 -0.65
CA ASP A 359 -4.68 14.48 -0.98
C ASP A 359 -5.45 13.21 -1.40
N ASN A 360 -4.76 12.19 -1.91
CA ASN A 360 -5.34 10.87 -2.17
C ASN A 360 -5.71 10.07 -0.91
N ARG A 361 -5.31 10.54 0.28
CA ARG A 361 -5.53 9.89 1.59
C ARG A 361 -6.62 10.59 2.41
N ARG A 362 -7.63 11.15 1.76
CA ARG A 362 -8.78 11.77 2.42
C ARG A 362 -9.50 10.78 3.32
N MET A 363 -10.21 11.29 4.34
CA MET A 363 -11.04 10.46 5.22
C MET A 363 -12.10 9.70 4.42
N MET A 364 -12.28 8.41 4.74
CA MET A 364 -13.32 7.59 4.11
C MET A 364 -14.71 8.16 4.38
N ARG A 365 -15.56 8.19 3.36
CA ARG A 365 -16.96 8.58 3.43
C ARG A 365 -17.86 7.36 3.36
N PHE A 366 -18.59 7.08 4.40
CA PHE A 366 -19.54 5.97 4.47
C PHE A 366 -20.96 6.39 4.14
N ASP A 367 -21.28 7.67 4.42
CA ASP A 367 -22.61 8.28 4.34
C ASP A 367 -22.70 9.34 3.25
N ASN A 368 -23.94 9.81 3.00
CA ASN A 368 -24.26 10.88 2.07
C ASN A 368 -23.74 10.64 0.64
N LEU A 369 -23.66 9.39 0.24
CA LEU A 369 -23.23 9.01 -1.10
C LEU A 369 -24.25 9.47 -2.13
N ASN A 370 -23.76 10.02 -3.25
CA ASN A 370 -24.59 10.36 -4.39
C ASN A 370 -25.06 9.08 -5.15
N PRO A 371 -25.97 9.17 -6.14
CA PRO A 371 -26.45 7.99 -6.87
C PRO A 371 -25.36 7.22 -7.61
N GLU A 372 -24.37 7.90 -8.21
CA GLU A 372 -23.27 7.26 -8.94
C GLU A 372 -22.28 6.56 -7.99
N GLU A 373 -21.98 7.17 -6.85
CA GLU A 373 -21.16 6.55 -5.80
C GLU A 373 -21.81 5.26 -5.27
N ARG A 374 -23.12 5.28 -5.00
CA ARG A 374 -23.88 4.08 -4.61
C ARG A 374 -23.85 3.00 -5.69
N THR A 375 -24.08 3.39 -6.94
CA THR A 375 -24.03 2.47 -8.08
C THR A 375 -22.64 1.84 -8.22
N THR A 376 -21.56 2.61 -8.03
CA THR A 376 -20.17 2.11 -8.09
C THR A 376 -19.89 1.14 -6.95
N LYS A 377 -20.36 1.43 -5.75
CA LYS A 377 -20.25 0.53 -4.59
C LYS A 377 -20.99 -0.79 -4.82
N GLU A 378 -22.22 -0.75 -5.33
CA GLU A 378 -23.00 -1.94 -5.68
C GLU A 378 -22.32 -2.76 -6.79
N TRP A 379 -21.73 -2.07 -7.78
CA TRP A 379 -20.96 -2.70 -8.86
C TRP A 379 -19.73 -3.44 -8.33
N THR A 380 -18.97 -2.80 -7.46
CA THR A 380 -17.81 -3.39 -6.79
C THR A 380 -18.21 -4.65 -6.02
N SER A 381 -19.27 -4.56 -5.22
CA SER A 381 -19.82 -5.70 -4.47
C SER A 381 -20.24 -6.85 -5.39
N ALA A 382 -20.95 -6.55 -6.48
CA ALA A 382 -21.39 -7.56 -7.42
C ALA A 382 -20.21 -8.32 -8.05
N TRP A 383 -19.15 -7.61 -8.46
CA TRP A 383 -17.95 -8.22 -9.02
C TRP A 383 -17.15 -9.02 -8.00
N ALA A 384 -16.97 -8.52 -6.79
CA ALA A 384 -16.28 -9.25 -5.71
C ALA A 384 -16.97 -10.58 -5.40
N ARG A 385 -18.32 -10.58 -5.28
CA ARG A 385 -19.13 -11.80 -5.08
C ARG A 385 -19.10 -12.71 -6.27
N LEU A 386 -19.15 -12.17 -7.49
CA LEU A 386 -19.05 -12.96 -8.73
C LEU A 386 -17.71 -13.69 -8.77
N ARG A 387 -16.62 -12.98 -8.51
CA ARG A 387 -15.28 -13.55 -8.51
C ARG A 387 -15.14 -14.70 -7.50
N THR A 388 -15.55 -14.48 -6.26
CA THR A 388 -15.44 -15.52 -5.21
C THR A 388 -16.35 -16.72 -5.45
N SER A 389 -17.45 -16.55 -6.18
CA SER A 389 -18.41 -17.63 -6.49
C SER A 389 -18.14 -18.40 -7.79
N ARG A 390 -17.21 -17.94 -8.63
CA ARG A 390 -16.96 -18.51 -9.96
C ARG A 390 -15.55 -19.06 -10.10
N MET A 391 -15.44 -20.37 -10.18
CA MET A 391 -14.16 -21.09 -10.38
C MET A 391 -13.42 -20.63 -11.63
N SER A 392 -14.13 -20.23 -12.69
CA SER A 392 -13.53 -19.71 -13.92
C SER A 392 -12.80 -18.39 -13.72
N LEU A 393 -13.25 -17.52 -12.80
CA LEU A 393 -12.58 -16.27 -12.47
C LEU A 393 -11.41 -16.46 -11.49
N LEU A 394 -11.45 -17.54 -10.69
CA LEU A 394 -10.38 -17.85 -9.74
C LEU A 394 -9.24 -18.66 -10.36
N PHE A 395 -9.60 -19.63 -11.23
CA PHE A 395 -8.67 -20.65 -11.72
C PHE A 395 -8.77 -20.92 -13.23
N GLY A 396 -9.59 -20.15 -13.95
CA GLY A 396 -9.72 -20.28 -15.40
C GLY A 396 -8.53 -19.75 -16.16
N ASN A 397 -8.35 -20.23 -17.39
CA ASN A 397 -7.39 -19.64 -18.30
C ASN A 397 -7.94 -18.32 -18.87
N THR A 398 -7.10 -17.33 -19.02
CA THR A 398 -7.45 -16.03 -19.59
C THR A 398 -7.03 -15.99 -21.06
N ALA A 399 -7.92 -15.52 -21.91
CA ALA A 399 -7.62 -15.20 -23.31
C ALA A 399 -8.18 -13.83 -23.63
N PHE A 400 -7.41 -13.00 -24.32
CA PHE A 400 -7.80 -11.67 -24.73
C PHE A 400 -8.19 -11.68 -26.21
N ALA A 401 -9.29 -11.02 -26.54
CA ALA A 401 -9.70 -10.74 -27.92
C ALA A 401 -10.02 -9.25 -28.01
N ILE A 402 -9.37 -8.56 -28.93
CA ILE A 402 -9.73 -7.19 -29.33
C ILE A 402 -10.66 -7.34 -30.52
N LEU A 403 -11.90 -6.87 -30.38
CA LEU A 403 -12.93 -6.93 -31.40
C LEU A 403 -13.01 -5.60 -32.18
#